data_43800bbbb166bbe9a3094859e9ad9358
#
_entry.id   43800bbbb166bbe9a3094859e9ad9358
#
_cell.length_a   1.000
_cell.length_b   1.000
_cell.length_c   1.000
_cell.angle_alpha   90.00
_cell.angle_beta   90.00
_cell.angle_gamma   90.00
#
_symmetry.space_group_name_H-M   'P 1'
#
loop_
_entity.id
_entity.type
_entity.pdbx_description
1 polymer ?
#
loop_
_entity_poly.entity_id
_entity_poly.type
_entity_poly.pdbx_seq_one_letter_code
_entity_poly.pdbx_strand_id
1 'polypeptide(L)'
;LRDIERMNEQMVAINASVESIFNDIDRQSETTTEFTNQVQTIADSYGMLTKECTETGTHIFKIGRYIDTCRSDMFREAGKVTTQDMLKIFEIDHFIVMWRVYNNVADFERLKITQLNNQDSCKLGKWMHAQTDPKITGSQEFKKLDSAHRLVHKYACDSWMAKDKGDA
;
A
#
# COMPACT_ATOMS: atom_id res chain seq x y z
N LEU A 1 64.12 41.25 20.20
CA LEU A 1 64.12 40.10 21.08
C LEU A 1 62.65 39.75 21.49
N ARG A 2 61.89 40.66 22.12
CA ARG A 2 60.50 40.44 22.56
C ARG A 2 59.54 39.97 21.48
N ASP A 3 59.69 40.47 20.26
CA ASP A 3 58.81 40.08 19.16
C ASP A 3 59.12 38.65 18.62
N ILE A 4 60.39 38.25 18.71
CA ILE A 4 60.81 36.89 18.32
C ILE A 4 60.30 35.87 19.38
N GLU A 5 60.37 36.22 20.67
CA GLU A 5 59.82 35.36 21.74
C GLU A 5 58.30 35.15 21.55
N ARG A 6 57.57 36.24 21.26
CA ARG A 6 56.12 36.17 21.00
C ARG A 6 55.78 35.36 19.75
N MET A 7 56.57 35.49 18.68
CA MET A 7 56.43 34.66 17.50
C MET A 7 56.67 33.17 17.77
N ASN A 8 57.66 32.86 18.61
CA ASN A 8 57.92 31.47 18.98
C ASN A 8 56.79 30.87 19.81
N GLU A 9 56.25 31.62 20.79
CA GLU A 9 55.05 31.18 21.55
C GLU A 9 53.84 30.97 20.66
N GLN A 10 53.60 31.83 19.68
CA GLN A 10 52.52 31.65 18.69
C GLN A 10 52.73 30.42 17.80
N MET A 11 53.98 30.15 17.38
CA MET A 11 54.30 28.96 16.61
C MET A 11 54.07 27.67 17.40
N VAL A 12 54.38 27.63 18.69
CA VAL A 12 54.10 26.48 19.55
C VAL A 12 52.60 26.28 19.69
N ALA A 13 51.81 27.36 19.89
CA ALA A 13 50.35 27.26 19.98
C ALA A 13 49.70 26.80 18.63
N ILE A 14 50.24 27.28 17.51
CA ILE A 14 49.78 26.83 16.19
C ILE A 14 50.06 25.34 15.99
N ASN A 15 51.26 24.85 16.32
CA ASN A 15 51.61 23.45 16.21
C ASN A 15 50.70 22.56 17.07
N ALA A 16 50.42 22.94 18.32
CA ALA A 16 49.48 22.23 19.17
C ALA A 16 48.05 22.19 18.58
N SER A 17 47.62 23.31 17.98
CA SER A 17 46.29 23.36 17.30
C SER A 17 46.26 22.47 16.05
N VAL A 18 47.33 22.40 15.29
CA VAL A 18 47.47 21.53 14.12
C VAL A 18 47.40 20.06 14.53
N GLU A 19 48.11 19.66 15.58
CA GLU A 19 48.05 18.29 16.13
C GLU A 19 46.61 17.92 16.58
N SER A 20 45.93 18.86 17.26
CA SER A 20 44.53 18.65 17.65
C SER A 20 43.62 18.46 16.43
N ILE A 21 43.83 19.26 15.37
CA ILE A 21 43.04 19.12 14.11
C ILE A 21 43.28 17.75 13.46
N PHE A 22 44.50 17.26 13.42
CA PHE A 22 44.80 15.92 12.90
C PHE A 22 44.07 14.82 13.67
N ASN A 23 44.12 14.88 14.99
CA ASN A 23 43.42 13.93 15.85
C ASN A 23 41.90 14.00 15.65
N ASP A 24 41.31 15.19 15.45
CA ASP A 24 39.90 15.36 15.14
C ASP A 24 39.53 14.84 13.76
N ILE A 25 40.41 14.98 12.74
CA ILE A 25 40.22 14.42 11.41
C ILE A 25 40.24 12.89 11.46
N ASP A 26 41.16 12.27 12.18
CA ASP A 26 41.24 10.83 12.35
C ASP A 26 39.96 10.29 12.99
N ARG A 27 39.53 10.91 14.09
CA ARG A 27 38.26 10.53 14.77
C ARG A 27 37.05 10.73 13.88
N GLN A 28 36.99 11.79 13.06
CA GLN A 28 35.93 12.03 12.11
C GLN A 28 35.92 10.98 11.01
N SER A 29 37.10 10.56 10.53
CA SER A 29 37.23 9.49 9.53
C SER A 29 36.71 8.15 10.07
N GLU A 30 37.03 7.78 11.30
CA GLU A 30 36.49 6.60 11.98
C GLU A 30 34.96 6.66 12.08
N THR A 31 34.43 7.78 12.59
CA THR A 31 32.99 8.00 12.72
C THR A 31 32.27 7.93 11.36
N THR A 32 32.88 8.49 10.32
CA THR A 32 32.31 8.44 8.95
C THR A 32 32.28 7.01 8.43
N THR A 33 33.31 6.22 8.73
CA THR A 33 33.36 4.78 8.34
C THR A 33 32.28 3.99 9.07
N GLU A 34 32.11 4.19 10.38
CA GLU A 34 31.04 3.57 11.17
C GLU A 34 29.66 3.93 10.64
N PHE A 35 29.44 5.22 10.35
CA PHE A 35 28.18 5.71 9.80
C PHE A 35 27.88 5.07 8.44
N THR A 36 28.89 4.95 7.56
CA THR A 36 28.74 4.29 6.27
C THR A 36 28.33 2.82 6.42
N ASN A 37 28.91 2.11 7.36
CA ASN A 37 28.55 0.73 7.66
C ASN A 37 27.12 0.61 8.21
N GLN A 38 26.69 1.54 9.06
CA GLN A 38 25.32 1.59 9.55
C GLN A 38 24.32 1.84 8.43
N VAL A 39 24.60 2.77 7.52
CA VAL A 39 23.77 3.07 6.35
C VAL A 39 23.64 1.82 5.46
N GLN A 40 24.74 1.08 5.24
CA GLN A 40 24.69 -0.17 4.48
C GLN A 40 23.81 -1.22 5.18
N THR A 41 23.94 -1.38 6.49
CA THR A 41 23.08 -2.32 7.27
C THR A 41 21.60 -1.96 7.18
N ILE A 42 21.29 -0.65 7.23
CA ILE A 42 19.92 -0.15 7.06
C ILE A 42 19.41 -0.47 5.64
N ALA A 43 20.22 -0.23 4.61
CA ALA A 43 19.86 -0.53 3.23
C ALA A 43 19.56 -2.02 3.01
N ASP A 44 20.39 -2.90 3.56
CA ASP A 44 20.21 -4.34 3.49
C ASP A 44 18.92 -4.77 4.23
N SER A 45 18.67 -4.21 5.42
CA SER A 45 17.45 -4.46 6.19
C SER A 45 16.19 -4.01 5.44
N TYR A 46 16.27 -2.86 4.76
CA TYR A 46 15.17 -2.37 3.91
C TYR A 46 14.89 -3.29 2.74
N GLY A 47 15.94 -3.83 2.11
CA GLY A 47 15.82 -4.82 1.04
C GLY A 47 15.11 -6.10 1.51
N MET A 48 15.49 -6.61 2.68
CA MET A 48 14.85 -7.78 3.30
C MET A 48 13.39 -7.49 3.64
N LEU A 49 13.09 -6.36 4.27
CA LEU A 49 11.72 -5.96 4.63
C LEU A 49 10.83 -5.85 3.40
N THR A 50 11.33 -5.24 2.32
CA THR A 50 10.59 -5.13 1.05
C THR A 50 10.26 -6.51 0.49
N LYS A 51 11.20 -7.46 0.55
CA LYS A 51 10.97 -8.84 0.12
C LYS A 51 9.90 -9.52 0.97
N GLU A 52 9.99 -9.43 2.30
CA GLU A 52 9.02 -10.02 3.23
C GLU A 52 7.62 -9.43 3.05
N CYS A 53 7.52 -8.11 2.84
CA CYS A 53 6.26 -7.45 2.53
C CYS A 53 5.65 -7.97 1.23
N THR A 54 6.46 -8.17 0.20
CA THR A 54 6.01 -8.71 -1.10
C THR A 54 5.52 -10.16 -0.95
N GLU A 55 6.25 -10.99 -0.22
CA GLU A 55 5.86 -12.38 0.05
C GLU A 55 4.56 -12.44 0.87
N THR A 56 4.45 -11.62 1.90
CA THR A 56 3.24 -11.49 2.72
C THR A 56 2.04 -11.04 1.88
N GLY A 57 2.21 -10.01 1.03
CA GLY A 57 1.19 -9.56 0.10
C GLY A 57 0.72 -10.68 -0.84
N THR A 58 1.65 -11.48 -1.34
CA THR A 58 1.34 -12.64 -2.18
C THR A 58 0.53 -13.70 -1.42
N HIS A 59 0.89 -13.97 -0.17
CA HIS A 59 0.15 -14.92 0.67
C HIS A 59 -1.28 -14.44 0.97
N ILE A 60 -1.43 -13.17 1.33
CA ILE A 60 -2.76 -12.58 1.57
C ILE A 60 -3.61 -12.60 0.29
N PHE A 61 -3.02 -12.32 -0.88
CA PHE A 61 -3.71 -12.45 -2.15
C PHE A 61 -4.21 -13.88 -2.40
N LYS A 62 -3.37 -14.91 -2.17
CA LYS A 62 -3.77 -16.32 -2.32
C LYS A 62 -4.90 -16.68 -1.36
N ILE A 63 -4.83 -16.23 -0.10
CA ILE A 63 -5.88 -16.46 0.91
C ILE A 63 -7.19 -15.79 0.44
N GLY A 64 -7.14 -14.54 -0.01
CA GLY A 64 -8.31 -13.84 -0.55
C GLY A 64 -8.96 -14.60 -1.72
N ARG A 65 -8.16 -15.12 -2.64
CA ARG A 65 -8.64 -15.95 -3.75
C ARG A 65 -9.30 -17.26 -3.28
N TYR A 66 -8.71 -17.91 -2.28
CA TYR A 66 -9.26 -19.11 -1.68
C TYR A 66 -10.61 -18.84 -0.99
N ILE A 67 -10.70 -17.77 -0.20
CA ILE A 67 -11.95 -17.33 0.45
C ILE A 67 -13.02 -17.04 -0.60
N ASP A 68 -12.68 -16.36 -1.71
CA ASP A 68 -13.62 -16.07 -2.79
C ASP A 68 -14.16 -17.35 -3.46
N THR A 69 -13.29 -18.35 -3.64
CA THR A 69 -13.70 -19.67 -4.15
C THR A 69 -14.65 -20.37 -3.19
N CYS A 70 -14.27 -20.49 -1.92
CA CYS A 70 -15.12 -21.13 -0.89
C CYS A 70 -16.47 -20.44 -0.78
N ARG A 71 -16.51 -19.11 -0.78
CA ARG A 71 -17.73 -18.33 -0.74
C ARG A 71 -18.62 -18.61 -1.96
N SER A 72 -18.04 -18.68 -3.16
CA SER A 72 -18.77 -18.98 -4.40
C SER A 72 -19.36 -20.39 -4.39
N ASP A 73 -18.63 -21.35 -3.84
CA ASP A 73 -19.10 -22.74 -3.71
C ASP A 73 -20.23 -22.87 -2.67
N MET A 74 -20.07 -22.22 -1.51
CA MET A 74 -21.15 -22.15 -0.51
C MET A 74 -22.42 -21.52 -1.07
N PHE A 75 -22.30 -20.44 -1.87
CA PHE A 75 -23.44 -19.78 -2.48
C PHE A 75 -24.17 -20.68 -3.49
N ARG A 76 -23.43 -21.50 -4.22
CA ARG A 76 -23.99 -22.47 -5.18
C ARG A 76 -24.73 -23.60 -4.52
N GLU A 77 -24.26 -24.06 -3.33
CA GLU A 77 -24.84 -25.21 -2.61
C GLU A 77 -25.95 -24.83 -1.63
N ALA A 78 -25.99 -23.57 -1.18
CA ALA A 78 -26.97 -23.08 -0.21
C ALA A 78 -28.35 -22.87 -0.84
N GLY A 79 -29.20 -23.88 -0.82
CA GLY A 79 -30.56 -23.85 -1.39
C GLY A 79 -31.56 -22.88 -0.71
N LYS A 80 -31.18 -22.10 0.31
CA LYS A 80 -31.97 -21.05 0.96
C LYS A 80 -31.08 -19.95 1.51
N VAL A 81 -30.67 -19.03 0.66
CA VAL A 81 -29.97 -17.81 1.08
C VAL A 81 -31.00 -16.71 1.28
N THR A 82 -31.03 -16.08 2.46
CA THR A 82 -31.92 -14.93 2.72
C THR A 82 -31.42 -13.68 1.97
N THR A 83 -32.31 -12.69 1.75
CA THR A 83 -31.91 -11.39 1.18
C THR A 83 -30.80 -10.73 2.03
N GLN A 84 -30.86 -10.88 3.36
CA GLN A 84 -29.84 -10.32 4.24
C GLN A 84 -28.48 -11.00 4.03
N ASP A 85 -28.45 -12.31 3.87
CA ASP A 85 -27.20 -13.03 3.58
C ASP A 85 -26.65 -12.66 2.21
N MET A 86 -27.52 -12.50 1.20
CA MET A 86 -27.09 -12.02 -0.13
C MET A 86 -26.45 -10.64 -0.06
N LEU A 87 -27.05 -9.70 0.68
CA LEU A 87 -26.48 -8.36 0.84
C LEU A 87 -25.10 -8.38 1.51
N LYS A 88 -24.90 -9.22 2.53
CA LYS A 88 -23.57 -9.42 3.14
C LYS A 88 -22.56 -10.00 2.15
N ILE A 89 -22.97 -10.95 1.32
CA ILE A 89 -22.11 -11.53 0.29
C ILE A 89 -21.71 -10.44 -0.73
N PHE A 90 -22.66 -9.60 -1.16
CA PHE A 90 -22.36 -8.50 -2.08
C PHE A 90 -21.41 -7.47 -1.47
N GLU A 91 -21.53 -7.18 -0.18
CA GLU A 91 -20.59 -6.32 0.55
C GLU A 91 -19.18 -6.92 0.50
N ILE A 92 -19.04 -8.21 0.85
CA ILE A 92 -17.76 -8.92 0.78
C ILE A 92 -17.21 -8.93 -0.66
N ASP A 93 -18.04 -9.14 -1.69
CA ASP A 93 -17.63 -9.07 -3.09
C ASP A 93 -16.96 -7.73 -3.42
N HIS A 94 -17.49 -6.62 -2.91
CA HIS A 94 -16.95 -5.29 -3.15
C HIS A 94 -15.67 -5.02 -2.37
N PHE A 95 -15.54 -5.55 -1.14
CA PHE A 95 -14.25 -5.54 -0.43
C PHE A 95 -13.17 -6.33 -1.19
N ILE A 96 -13.52 -7.48 -1.79
CA ILE A 96 -12.59 -8.25 -2.61
C ILE A 96 -12.18 -7.46 -3.86
N VAL A 97 -13.11 -6.75 -4.51
CA VAL A 97 -12.79 -5.88 -5.66
C VAL A 97 -11.78 -4.81 -5.26
N MET A 98 -12.02 -4.09 -4.15
CA MET A 98 -11.11 -3.07 -3.64
C MET A 98 -9.74 -3.65 -3.29
N TRP A 99 -9.72 -4.83 -2.68
CA TRP A 99 -8.49 -5.57 -2.40
C TRP A 99 -7.72 -5.93 -3.68
N ARG A 100 -8.40 -6.38 -4.71
CA ARG A 100 -7.78 -6.68 -6.01
C ARG A 100 -7.21 -5.43 -6.68
N VAL A 101 -7.93 -4.29 -6.58
CA VAL A 101 -7.42 -2.99 -7.06
C VAL A 101 -6.14 -2.62 -6.34
N TYR A 102 -6.10 -2.76 -5.00
CA TYR A 102 -4.87 -2.55 -4.22
C TYR A 102 -3.72 -3.45 -4.72
N ASN A 103 -3.99 -4.74 -4.91
CA ASN A 103 -2.98 -5.68 -5.42
C ASN A 103 -2.51 -5.31 -6.83
N ASN A 104 -3.39 -4.75 -7.67
CA ASN A 104 -3.02 -4.26 -8.99
C ASN A 104 -2.11 -3.02 -8.90
N VAL A 105 -2.40 -2.08 -7.99
CA VAL A 105 -1.54 -0.91 -7.75
C VAL A 105 -0.18 -1.34 -7.20
N ALA A 106 -0.16 -2.32 -6.29
CA ALA A 106 1.06 -2.86 -5.69
C ALA A 106 1.82 -3.90 -6.57
N ASP A 107 1.41 -4.10 -7.82
CA ASP A 107 2.00 -5.05 -8.78
C ASP A 107 1.92 -6.55 -8.38
N PHE A 108 1.05 -6.92 -7.44
CA PHE A 108 0.78 -8.32 -7.08
C PHE A 108 -0.22 -9.00 -8.03
N GLU A 109 -1.09 -8.24 -8.69
CA GLU A 109 -2.10 -8.73 -9.62
C GLU A 109 -2.18 -7.80 -10.83
N ARG A 110 -2.51 -8.36 -12.00
CA ARG A 110 -2.85 -7.57 -13.20
C ARG A 110 -4.35 -7.67 -13.45
N LEU A 111 -5.05 -6.57 -13.25
CA LEU A 111 -6.47 -6.44 -13.54
C LEU A 111 -6.71 -5.83 -14.93
N LYS A 112 -7.80 -6.25 -15.56
CA LYS A 112 -8.34 -5.56 -16.73
C LYS A 112 -9.42 -4.58 -16.28
N ILE A 113 -9.45 -3.38 -16.84
CA ILE A 113 -10.47 -2.36 -16.51
C ILE A 113 -11.89 -2.87 -16.70
N THR A 114 -12.11 -3.78 -17.67
CA THR A 114 -13.40 -4.42 -17.92
C THR A 114 -13.92 -5.25 -16.75
N GLN A 115 -13.07 -5.60 -15.79
CA GLN A 115 -13.46 -6.33 -14.58
C GLN A 115 -13.93 -5.36 -13.46
N LEU A 116 -13.68 -4.07 -13.60
CA LEU A 116 -13.93 -3.05 -12.60
C LEU A 116 -15.12 -2.14 -12.94
N ASN A 117 -15.28 -1.78 -14.23
CA ASN A 117 -16.24 -0.78 -14.68
C ASN A 117 -17.67 -1.28 -14.89
N ASN A 118 -17.97 -2.50 -14.47
CA ASN A 118 -19.26 -3.13 -14.81
C ASN A 118 -20.18 -3.18 -13.59
N GLN A 119 -20.56 -2.01 -13.07
CA GLN A 119 -21.47 -1.89 -11.93
C GLN A 119 -22.82 -2.59 -12.15
N ASP A 120 -23.36 -2.55 -13.38
CA ASP A 120 -24.67 -3.11 -13.69
C ASP A 120 -24.65 -4.63 -13.88
N SER A 121 -23.49 -5.21 -14.16
CA SER A 121 -23.33 -6.66 -14.36
C SER A 121 -22.68 -7.38 -13.19
N CYS A 122 -22.21 -6.68 -12.16
CA CYS A 122 -21.79 -7.32 -10.93
C CYS A 122 -23.01 -7.97 -10.23
N LYS A 123 -22.77 -8.85 -9.25
CA LYS A 123 -23.88 -9.57 -8.58
C LYS A 123 -24.85 -8.61 -7.89
N LEU A 124 -24.36 -7.56 -7.22
CA LEU A 124 -25.21 -6.55 -6.60
C LEU A 124 -26.01 -5.77 -7.66
N GLY A 125 -25.35 -5.30 -8.73
CA GLY A 125 -26.03 -4.58 -9.80
C GLY A 125 -27.15 -5.39 -10.41
N LYS A 126 -26.90 -6.66 -10.76
CA LYS A 126 -27.93 -7.58 -11.26
C LYS A 126 -29.08 -7.77 -10.28
N TRP A 127 -28.77 -7.93 -8.99
CA TRP A 127 -29.80 -8.05 -7.95
C TRP A 127 -30.62 -6.75 -7.83
N MET A 128 -29.98 -5.58 -7.87
CA MET A 128 -30.67 -4.30 -7.83
C MET A 128 -31.60 -4.10 -9.01
N HIS A 129 -31.16 -4.41 -10.22
CA HIS A 129 -31.99 -4.35 -11.42
C HIS A 129 -33.15 -5.33 -11.43
N ALA A 130 -33.04 -6.44 -10.73
CA ALA A 130 -34.11 -7.43 -10.59
C ALA A 130 -35.16 -7.05 -9.52
N GLN A 131 -34.94 -5.97 -8.74
CA GLN A 131 -35.90 -5.54 -7.73
C GLN A 131 -37.09 -4.83 -8.38
N THR A 132 -38.27 -5.36 -8.15
CA THR A 132 -39.53 -4.81 -8.66
C THR A 132 -40.47 -4.27 -7.57
N ASP A 133 -40.18 -4.56 -6.30
CA ASP A 133 -41.00 -4.07 -5.18
C ASP A 133 -40.78 -2.55 -4.97
N PRO A 134 -41.84 -1.71 -5.14
CA PRO A 134 -41.72 -0.26 -4.94
C PRO A 134 -41.32 0.14 -3.51
N LYS A 135 -41.62 -0.70 -2.52
CA LYS A 135 -41.18 -0.44 -1.13
C LYS A 135 -39.68 -0.55 -0.97
N ILE A 136 -39.01 -1.42 -1.73
CA ILE A 136 -37.59 -1.57 -1.75
C ILE A 136 -36.96 -0.48 -2.62
N THR A 137 -37.34 -0.40 -3.89
CA THR A 137 -36.73 0.50 -4.88
C THR A 137 -36.97 1.98 -4.59
N GLY A 138 -38.08 2.31 -3.91
CA GLY A 138 -38.41 3.67 -3.46
C GLY A 138 -37.74 4.12 -2.16
N SER A 139 -37.12 3.17 -1.39
CA SER A 139 -36.55 3.47 -0.10
C SER A 139 -35.28 4.34 -0.19
N GLN A 140 -35.01 5.12 0.87
CA GLN A 140 -33.79 5.92 0.95
C GLN A 140 -32.53 5.04 1.04
N GLU A 141 -32.65 3.90 1.72
CA GLU A 141 -31.58 2.91 1.91
C GLU A 141 -31.16 2.32 0.57
N PHE A 142 -32.11 1.96 -0.30
CA PHE A 142 -31.81 1.44 -1.63
C PHE A 142 -31.11 2.49 -2.50
N LYS A 143 -31.54 3.75 -2.45
CA LYS A 143 -30.90 4.85 -3.18
C LYS A 143 -29.48 5.13 -2.68
N LYS A 144 -29.26 5.06 -1.34
CA LYS A 144 -27.93 5.19 -0.75
C LYS A 144 -27.03 4.02 -1.16
N LEU A 145 -27.56 2.81 -1.17
CA LEU A 145 -26.83 1.63 -1.62
C LEU A 145 -26.40 1.75 -3.09
N ASP A 146 -27.31 2.18 -3.99
CA ASP A 146 -26.98 2.41 -5.40
C ASP A 146 -25.88 3.46 -5.56
N SER A 147 -26.00 4.58 -4.86
CA SER A 147 -24.99 5.64 -4.91
C SER A 147 -23.62 5.18 -4.41
N ALA A 148 -23.57 4.45 -3.29
CA ALA A 148 -22.34 3.91 -2.74
C ALA A 148 -21.72 2.86 -3.68
N HIS A 149 -22.55 1.99 -4.23
CA HIS A 149 -22.13 0.95 -5.19
C HIS A 149 -21.45 1.56 -6.43
N ARG A 150 -22.06 2.60 -7.01
CA ARG A 150 -21.48 3.33 -8.16
C ARG A 150 -20.14 3.97 -7.82
N LEU A 151 -20.00 4.52 -6.59
CA LEU A 151 -18.74 5.12 -6.15
C LEU A 151 -17.62 4.08 -6.00
N VAL A 152 -17.92 2.88 -5.48
CA VAL A 152 -16.92 1.80 -5.40
C VAL A 152 -16.36 1.46 -6.78
N HIS A 153 -17.23 1.23 -7.76
CA HIS A 153 -16.80 0.94 -9.13
C HIS A 153 -16.04 2.11 -9.77
N LYS A 154 -16.50 3.35 -9.54
CA LYS A 154 -15.81 4.55 -10.02
C LYS A 154 -14.40 4.64 -9.46
N TYR A 155 -14.22 4.56 -8.14
CA TYR A 155 -12.89 4.66 -7.53
C TYR A 155 -11.99 3.48 -7.89
N ALA A 156 -12.55 2.29 -8.08
CA ALA A 156 -11.79 1.15 -8.60
C ALA A 156 -11.21 1.43 -9.99
N CYS A 157 -12.02 2.01 -10.89
CA CYS A 157 -11.58 2.40 -12.22
C CYS A 157 -10.58 3.56 -12.19
N ASP A 158 -10.83 4.59 -11.37
CA ASP A 158 -9.94 5.75 -11.24
C ASP A 158 -8.55 5.32 -10.76
N SER A 159 -8.49 4.43 -9.74
CA SER A 159 -7.22 3.87 -9.23
C SER A 159 -6.50 3.03 -10.27
N TRP A 160 -7.23 2.22 -11.05
CA TRP A 160 -6.65 1.44 -12.14
C TRP A 160 -6.06 2.36 -13.21
N MET A 161 -6.79 3.41 -13.60
CA MET A 161 -6.34 4.38 -14.61
C MET A 161 -5.12 5.19 -14.14
N ALA A 162 -5.06 5.57 -12.86
CA ALA A 162 -3.91 6.25 -12.30
C ALA A 162 -2.65 5.36 -12.39
N LYS A 163 -2.77 4.09 -12.00
CA LYS A 163 -1.68 3.11 -12.14
C LYS A 163 -1.23 2.93 -13.59
N ASP A 164 -2.17 2.80 -14.53
CA ASP A 164 -1.86 2.60 -15.95
C ASP A 164 -1.13 3.81 -16.56
N LYS A 165 -1.39 5.03 -16.05
CA LYS A 165 -0.70 6.26 -16.45
C LYS A 165 0.64 6.48 -15.75
N GLY A 166 0.96 5.70 -14.74
CA GLY A 166 2.15 5.86 -13.92
C GLY A 166 2.03 6.96 -12.85
N ASP A 167 0.82 7.34 -12.48
CA ASP A 167 0.52 8.38 -11.48
C ASP A 167 0.26 7.78 -10.06
N ALA A 168 0.53 6.48 -9.86
CA ALA A 168 0.29 5.75 -8.61
C ALA A 168 1.57 5.23 -7.96
#